data_e2089414823b27738bd7f14ed5a34892
#
_entry.id   e2089414823b27738bd7f14ed5a34892
#
_cell.length_a   1.000
_cell.length_b   1.000
_cell.length_c   1.000
_cell.angle_alpha   90.00
_cell.angle_beta   90.00
_cell.angle_gamma   90.00
#
_symmetry.space_group_name_H-M   'P 1'
#
loop_
_entity.id
_entity.type
_entity.pdbx_description
1 polymer ?
#
loop_
_entity_poly.entity_id
_entity_poly.type
_entity_poly.pdbx_seq_one_letter_code
_entity_poly.pdbx_strand_id
1 'polypeptide(L)'
;MDIQKLDQTYIAGTYARFPVTIVKGKGSLVWDENGKEYIDLSTGIAVDIFGVADEQWMAAVTKQLGTLQHISNLYYTEPCAKLAQLLCEKTGMKKVFFGNSGAEANECAIKAARKWSEDKKGKEYSTIITLKNSFHGRTITTLAATGQDVFHHDFLPLTEGFVYAEPNDLADLARLIAENKCAAVMMEVVQGEGGVMPLDEAYVKGAAKLCQENDLLLICDEVQIGNGRSGMLYGYMAYGVQPDIVSTAKGLAGGLPLGATLLGEKVQNVLSAGTHGSTFGGNPVCCAGAINVLERLDEAMLQGVQARSAYIKQELTGAKGVIGVSGLGLMLGIQTEKNAADIIAACREKGVLVIKAKDKLRLLPALNIPMDQLAKAIAVIKECCAG
;
A
#
# COMPACT_ATOMS: atom_id res chain seq x y z
N MET A 1 -19.04 -11.97 26.50
CA MET A 1 -17.65 -12.51 26.29
C MET A 1 -16.75 -11.30 26.21
N ASP A 2 -15.67 -11.26 26.98
CA ASP A 2 -14.71 -10.13 26.94
C ASP A 2 -13.72 -10.38 25.80
N ILE A 3 -13.98 -9.77 24.65
CA ILE A 3 -13.19 -9.96 23.41
C ILE A 3 -11.76 -9.42 23.57
N GLN A 4 -11.59 -8.30 24.27
CA GLN A 4 -10.27 -7.72 24.50
C GLN A 4 -9.41 -8.63 25.38
N LYS A 5 -10.00 -9.24 26.41
CA LYS A 5 -9.30 -10.22 27.24
C LYS A 5 -8.93 -11.49 26.48
N LEU A 6 -9.80 -11.98 25.58
CA LEU A 6 -9.48 -13.11 24.71
C LEU A 6 -8.32 -12.80 23.77
N ASP A 7 -8.35 -11.62 23.12
CA ASP A 7 -7.27 -11.17 22.25
C ASP A 7 -5.93 -11.12 23.00
N GLN A 8 -5.91 -10.45 24.15
CA GLN A 8 -4.70 -10.34 25.00
C GLN A 8 -4.18 -11.69 25.51
N THR A 9 -5.05 -12.67 25.67
CA THR A 9 -4.67 -13.98 26.18
C THR A 9 -4.11 -14.91 25.10
N TYR A 10 -4.67 -14.86 23.88
CA TYR A 10 -4.42 -15.87 22.85
C TYR A 10 -3.75 -15.37 21.59
N ILE A 11 -3.69 -14.04 21.36
CA ILE A 11 -3.02 -13.46 20.22
C ILE A 11 -1.68 -12.87 20.64
N ALA A 12 -0.63 -13.15 19.86
CA ALA A 12 0.70 -12.58 20.12
C ALA A 12 0.62 -11.04 20.16
N GLY A 13 1.23 -10.43 21.18
CA GLY A 13 1.14 -9.00 21.49
C GLY A 13 1.93 -8.10 20.53
N THR A 14 1.81 -8.32 19.22
CA THR A 14 2.52 -7.56 18.18
C THR A 14 1.83 -6.26 17.78
N TYR A 15 0.62 -6.01 18.28
CA TYR A 15 -0.19 -4.83 17.95
C TYR A 15 -0.62 -4.07 19.21
N ALA A 16 -0.37 -2.75 19.22
CA ALA A 16 -0.98 -1.84 20.19
C ALA A 16 -2.40 -1.46 19.72
N ARG A 17 -3.41 -2.25 20.12
CA ARG A 17 -4.80 -2.03 19.67
C ARG A 17 -5.43 -0.85 20.37
N PHE A 18 -6.28 -0.11 19.65
CA PHE A 18 -7.17 0.87 20.28
C PHE A 18 -8.21 0.12 21.14
N PRO A 19 -8.64 0.71 22.29
CA PRO A 19 -9.59 0.06 23.20
C PRO A 19 -11.04 0.15 22.67
N VAL A 20 -11.29 -0.38 21.48
CA VAL A 20 -12.60 -0.40 20.81
C VAL A 20 -12.76 -1.77 20.12
N THR A 21 -13.89 -2.41 20.37
CA THR A 21 -14.26 -3.68 19.73
C THR A 21 -15.26 -3.39 18.59
N ILE A 22 -14.80 -3.39 17.35
CA ILE A 22 -15.67 -3.18 16.17
C ILE A 22 -16.36 -4.51 15.83
N VAL A 23 -17.69 -4.47 15.65
CA VAL A 23 -18.51 -5.68 15.43
C VAL A 23 -19.23 -5.69 14.08
N LYS A 24 -19.38 -4.56 13.42
CA LYS A 24 -19.99 -4.45 12.08
C LYS A 24 -19.58 -3.16 11.38
N GLY A 25 -19.82 -3.12 10.07
CA GLY A 25 -19.63 -1.92 9.26
C GLY A 25 -20.51 -1.90 8.02
N LYS A 26 -20.69 -0.72 7.43
CA LYS A 26 -21.30 -0.51 6.11
C LYS A 26 -20.76 0.78 5.48
N GLY A 27 -20.11 0.66 4.32
CA GLY A 27 -19.44 1.80 3.69
C GLY A 27 -18.34 2.35 4.59
N SER A 28 -18.36 3.64 4.87
CA SER A 28 -17.40 4.30 5.76
C SER A 28 -17.85 4.33 7.23
N LEU A 29 -18.94 3.68 7.59
CA LEU A 29 -19.43 3.60 8.96
C LEU A 29 -19.12 2.25 9.57
N VAL A 30 -18.64 2.27 10.82
CA VAL A 30 -18.44 1.07 11.64
C VAL A 30 -19.05 1.26 13.02
N TRP A 31 -19.40 0.17 13.69
CA TRP A 31 -20.03 0.19 15.02
C TRP A 31 -19.28 -0.70 15.99
N ASP A 32 -19.15 -0.22 17.22
CA ASP A 32 -18.59 -1.02 18.29
C ASP A 32 -19.66 -1.93 18.96
N GLU A 33 -19.21 -2.72 19.93
CA GLU A 33 -20.05 -3.64 20.68
C GLU A 33 -21.14 -2.98 21.52
N ASN A 34 -21.00 -1.65 21.81
CA ASN A 34 -21.97 -0.84 22.52
C ASN A 34 -22.94 -0.11 21.59
N GLY A 35 -22.80 -0.31 20.27
CA GLY A 35 -23.61 0.32 19.25
C GLY A 35 -23.20 1.76 18.90
N LYS A 36 -22.07 2.24 19.41
CA LYS A 36 -21.53 3.54 19.02
C LYS A 36 -21.04 3.49 17.58
N GLU A 37 -21.45 4.49 16.81
CA GLU A 37 -21.07 4.67 15.40
C GLU A 37 -19.78 5.47 15.27
N TYR A 38 -18.98 5.07 14.29
CA TYR A 38 -17.74 5.77 13.91
C TYR A 38 -17.68 5.94 12.39
N ILE A 39 -17.16 7.08 11.94
CA ILE A 39 -16.72 7.28 10.56
C ILE A 39 -15.28 6.79 10.47
N ASP A 40 -15.02 5.76 9.65
CA ASP A 40 -13.70 5.19 9.46
C ASP A 40 -12.94 5.91 8.34
N LEU A 41 -11.88 6.62 8.72
CA LEU A 41 -10.92 7.22 7.80
C LEU A 41 -9.61 6.41 7.72
N SER A 42 -9.60 5.15 8.13
CA SER A 42 -8.44 4.27 8.09
C SER A 42 -8.56 3.15 7.05
N THR A 43 -9.78 2.67 6.83
CA THR A 43 -10.13 1.56 5.92
C THR A 43 -9.21 0.34 6.06
N GLY A 44 -8.87 -0.03 7.32
CA GLY A 44 -7.94 -1.15 7.54
C GLY A 44 -6.53 -0.91 7.00
N ILE A 45 -6.06 0.33 7.00
CA ILE A 45 -4.80 0.81 6.40
C ILE A 45 -4.83 0.70 4.86
N ALA A 46 -5.77 1.43 4.23
CA ALA A 46 -5.98 1.51 2.78
C ALA A 46 -6.40 0.18 2.11
N VAL A 47 -7.14 -0.67 2.83
CA VAL A 47 -7.57 -2.00 2.34
C VAL A 47 -9.01 -1.97 1.80
N ASP A 48 -9.97 -1.47 2.58
CA ASP A 48 -11.39 -1.44 2.21
C ASP A 48 -11.67 -0.30 1.22
N ILE A 49 -11.33 -0.53 -0.06
CA ILE A 49 -11.33 0.51 -1.11
C ILE A 49 -12.69 1.20 -1.24
N PHE A 50 -13.79 0.45 -1.19
CA PHE A 50 -15.15 0.98 -1.27
C PHE A 50 -15.88 0.97 0.09
N GLY A 51 -15.10 0.85 1.19
CA GLY A 51 -15.64 0.71 2.53
C GLY A 51 -16.08 -0.70 2.87
N VAL A 52 -16.60 -0.84 4.10
CA VAL A 52 -17.00 -2.14 4.66
C VAL A 52 -18.30 -2.61 4.02
N ALA A 53 -18.41 -3.91 3.74
CA ALA A 53 -19.63 -4.57 3.25
C ALA A 53 -20.23 -3.91 1.98
N ASP A 54 -19.37 -3.54 1.02
CA ASP A 54 -19.82 -3.05 -0.29
C ASP A 54 -20.61 -4.15 -1.02
N GLU A 55 -21.82 -3.83 -1.45
CA GLU A 55 -22.79 -4.81 -1.97
C GLU A 55 -22.31 -5.47 -3.28
N GLN A 56 -21.69 -4.71 -4.18
CA GLN A 56 -21.22 -5.24 -5.46
C GLN A 56 -20.01 -6.15 -5.27
N TRP A 57 -19.10 -5.75 -4.40
CA TRP A 57 -17.93 -6.53 -4.06
C TRP A 57 -18.34 -7.84 -3.35
N MET A 58 -19.25 -7.76 -2.35
CA MET A 58 -19.78 -8.94 -1.66
C MET A 58 -20.46 -9.92 -2.62
N ALA A 59 -21.24 -9.41 -3.58
CA ALA A 59 -21.90 -10.25 -4.57
C ALA A 59 -20.89 -11.03 -5.44
N ALA A 60 -19.83 -10.36 -5.90
CA ALA A 60 -18.77 -10.99 -6.70
C ALA A 60 -18.03 -12.07 -5.89
N VAL A 61 -17.64 -11.76 -4.66
CA VAL A 61 -16.91 -12.66 -3.75
C VAL A 61 -17.78 -13.86 -3.37
N THR A 62 -19.04 -13.64 -2.99
CA THR A 62 -19.97 -14.72 -2.59
C THR A 62 -20.27 -15.64 -3.76
N LYS A 63 -20.49 -15.12 -4.97
CA LYS A 63 -20.67 -15.92 -6.18
C LYS A 63 -19.47 -16.85 -6.41
N GLN A 64 -18.26 -16.30 -6.33
CA GLN A 64 -17.06 -17.10 -6.55
C GLN A 64 -16.82 -18.13 -5.43
N LEU A 65 -17.11 -17.75 -4.17
CA LEU A 65 -17.03 -18.67 -3.03
C LEU A 65 -17.96 -19.88 -3.20
N GLY A 66 -19.16 -19.66 -3.74
CA GLY A 66 -20.11 -20.74 -4.06
C GLY A 66 -19.76 -21.54 -5.32
N THR A 67 -18.75 -21.12 -6.09
CA THR A 67 -18.33 -21.79 -7.35
C THR A 67 -17.06 -22.62 -7.12
N LEU A 68 -15.98 -21.97 -6.70
CA LEU A 68 -14.67 -22.58 -6.46
C LEU A 68 -13.88 -21.67 -5.53
N GLN A 69 -13.70 -22.06 -4.27
CA GLN A 69 -12.99 -21.29 -3.27
C GLN A 69 -11.47 -21.41 -3.37
N HIS A 70 -10.96 -22.58 -3.75
CA HIS A 70 -9.54 -22.84 -3.93
C HIS A 70 -9.29 -24.10 -4.76
N ILE A 71 -8.21 -24.07 -5.51
CA ILE A 71 -7.56 -25.22 -6.14
C ILE A 71 -6.08 -24.87 -6.29
N SER A 72 -5.20 -25.84 -6.38
CA SER A 72 -3.76 -25.61 -6.53
C SER A 72 -3.43 -24.81 -7.81
N ASN A 73 -2.34 -24.03 -7.78
CA ASN A 73 -1.73 -23.41 -8.95
C ASN A 73 -1.18 -24.43 -9.99
N LEU A 74 -1.40 -25.71 -9.74
CA LEU A 74 -1.21 -26.78 -10.75
C LEU A 74 -2.33 -26.80 -11.80
N TYR A 75 -3.43 -26.07 -11.57
CA TYR A 75 -4.58 -25.98 -12.48
C TYR A 75 -4.89 -24.55 -12.82
N TYR A 76 -5.42 -24.33 -14.01
CA TYR A 76 -5.87 -23.00 -14.44
C TYR A 76 -7.22 -22.65 -13.82
N THR A 77 -7.39 -21.37 -13.45
CA THR A 77 -8.67 -20.83 -13.00
C THR A 77 -8.98 -19.54 -13.76
N GLU A 78 -10.24 -19.35 -14.15
CA GLU A 78 -10.68 -18.17 -14.89
C GLU A 78 -10.43 -16.87 -14.12
N PRO A 79 -10.80 -16.73 -12.81
CA PRO A 79 -10.60 -15.48 -12.09
C PRO A 79 -9.13 -15.05 -12.01
N CYS A 80 -8.22 -16.00 -11.81
CA CYS A 80 -6.79 -15.71 -11.75
C CYS A 80 -6.26 -15.20 -13.09
N ALA A 81 -6.59 -15.88 -14.19
CA ALA A 81 -6.16 -15.49 -15.54
C ALA A 81 -6.76 -14.14 -15.96
N LYS A 82 -8.06 -13.92 -15.69
CA LYS A 82 -8.75 -12.66 -15.99
C LYS A 82 -8.17 -11.49 -15.20
N LEU A 83 -7.87 -11.69 -13.92
CA LEU A 83 -7.24 -10.64 -13.10
C LEU A 83 -5.85 -10.27 -13.63
N ALA A 84 -5.03 -11.27 -14.00
CA ALA A 84 -3.71 -11.02 -14.59
C ALA A 84 -3.81 -10.23 -15.89
N GLN A 85 -4.73 -10.61 -16.78
CA GLN A 85 -5.00 -9.88 -18.02
C GLN A 85 -5.38 -8.43 -17.73
N LEU A 86 -6.35 -8.19 -16.83
CA LEU A 86 -6.85 -6.87 -16.49
C LEU A 86 -5.73 -5.97 -15.91
N LEU A 87 -4.89 -6.51 -15.04
CA LEU A 87 -3.74 -5.80 -14.50
C LEU A 87 -2.75 -5.42 -15.59
N CYS A 88 -2.40 -6.37 -16.48
CA CYS A 88 -1.48 -6.11 -17.58
C CYS A 88 -2.02 -5.06 -18.56
N GLU A 89 -3.28 -5.16 -18.96
CA GLU A 89 -3.92 -4.23 -19.90
C GLU A 89 -4.01 -2.80 -19.34
N LYS A 90 -4.35 -2.66 -18.05
CA LYS A 90 -4.46 -1.34 -17.40
C LYS A 90 -3.11 -0.68 -17.10
N THR A 91 -2.01 -1.44 -17.05
CA THR A 91 -0.69 -0.93 -16.61
C THR A 91 0.39 -0.98 -17.69
N GLY A 92 0.16 -1.70 -18.80
CA GLY A 92 1.18 -1.97 -19.80
C GLY A 92 2.22 -3.01 -19.37
N MET A 93 2.10 -3.57 -18.16
CA MET A 93 2.91 -4.69 -17.71
C MET A 93 2.62 -5.96 -18.50
N LYS A 94 3.48 -6.98 -18.41
CA LYS A 94 3.43 -8.16 -19.30
C LYS A 94 2.96 -9.42 -18.59
N LYS A 95 3.36 -9.61 -17.33
CA LYS A 95 2.99 -10.78 -16.53
C LYS A 95 2.77 -10.42 -15.09
N VAL A 96 2.05 -11.27 -14.36
CA VAL A 96 1.76 -11.09 -12.95
C VAL A 96 2.08 -12.39 -12.20
N PHE A 97 2.77 -12.25 -11.07
CA PHE A 97 2.81 -13.27 -10.03
C PHE A 97 1.86 -12.86 -8.90
N PHE A 98 1.09 -13.78 -8.37
CA PHE A 98 0.18 -13.56 -7.25
C PHE A 98 0.69 -14.20 -5.97
N GLY A 99 0.70 -13.42 -4.88
CA GLY A 99 0.87 -13.84 -3.49
C GLY A 99 -0.36 -13.47 -2.66
N ASN A 100 -0.20 -13.34 -1.33
CA ASN A 100 -1.30 -13.10 -0.40
C ASN A 100 -1.16 -11.76 0.36
N SER A 101 -0.04 -11.10 0.22
CA SER A 101 0.29 -9.88 0.98
C SER A 101 1.24 -8.97 0.21
N GLY A 102 1.36 -7.71 0.67
CA GLY A 102 2.36 -6.79 0.15
C GLY A 102 3.80 -7.27 0.37
N ALA A 103 4.06 -7.90 1.53
CA ALA A 103 5.38 -8.47 1.80
C ALA A 103 5.74 -9.57 0.81
N GLU A 104 4.81 -10.49 0.49
CA GLU A 104 5.04 -11.53 -0.52
C GLU A 104 5.21 -10.95 -1.92
N ALA A 105 4.45 -9.90 -2.27
CA ALA A 105 4.64 -9.20 -3.54
C ALA A 105 6.03 -8.55 -3.64
N ASN A 106 6.51 -7.93 -2.56
CA ASN A 106 7.84 -7.36 -2.48
C ASN A 106 8.95 -8.41 -2.47
N GLU A 107 8.76 -9.55 -1.79
CA GLU A 107 9.69 -10.70 -1.88
C GLU A 107 9.85 -11.18 -3.34
N CYS A 108 8.74 -11.29 -4.06
CA CYS A 108 8.76 -11.64 -5.48
C CYS A 108 9.49 -10.58 -6.32
N ALA A 109 9.23 -9.29 -6.08
CA ALA A 109 9.89 -8.18 -6.77
C ALA A 109 11.42 -8.19 -6.57
N ILE A 110 11.86 -8.36 -5.31
CA ILE A 110 13.27 -8.47 -4.92
C ILE A 110 13.92 -9.69 -5.59
N LYS A 111 13.27 -10.86 -5.54
CA LYS A 111 13.78 -12.07 -6.18
C LYS A 111 13.88 -11.92 -7.70
N ALA A 112 12.87 -11.35 -8.33
CA ALA A 112 12.87 -11.11 -9.78
C ALA A 112 14.01 -10.15 -10.18
N ALA A 113 14.22 -9.08 -9.42
CA ALA A 113 15.30 -8.13 -9.68
C ALA A 113 16.69 -8.76 -9.51
N ARG A 114 16.91 -9.48 -8.43
CA ARG A 114 18.19 -10.17 -8.19
C ARG A 114 18.47 -11.21 -9.28
N LYS A 115 17.47 -12.05 -9.61
CA LYS A 115 17.65 -13.06 -10.65
C LYS A 115 17.92 -12.45 -12.02
N TRP A 116 17.20 -11.39 -12.41
CA TRP A 116 17.43 -10.68 -13.67
C TRP A 116 18.86 -10.13 -13.73
N SER A 117 19.32 -9.52 -12.65
CA SER A 117 20.66 -8.95 -12.60
C SER A 117 21.76 -10.03 -12.57
N GLU A 118 21.54 -11.12 -11.84
CA GLU A 118 22.45 -12.28 -11.81
C GLU A 118 22.59 -12.89 -13.21
N ASP A 119 21.49 -13.14 -13.89
CA ASP A 119 21.49 -13.73 -15.25
C ASP A 119 22.18 -12.82 -16.27
N LYS A 120 22.13 -11.50 -16.09
CA LYS A 120 22.63 -10.52 -17.06
C LYS A 120 24.02 -9.97 -16.76
N LYS A 121 24.35 -9.77 -15.47
CA LYS A 121 25.55 -9.04 -15.04
C LYS A 121 26.47 -9.87 -14.13
N GLY A 122 25.97 -10.96 -13.54
CA GLY A 122 26.69 -11.80 -12.56
C GLY A 122 26.13 -11.69 -11.15
N LYS A 123 26.46 -12.70 -10.33
CA LYS A 123 25.88 -12.90 -8.99
C LYS A 123 26.18 -11.77 -8.02
N GLU A 124 27.27 -11.06 -8.22
CA GLU A 124 27.67 -9.93 -7.39
C GLU A 124 26.78 -8.69 -7.56
N TYR A 125 26.03 -8.58 -8.67
CA TYR A 125 25.13 -7.46 -8.92
C TYR A 125 23.75 -7.72 -8.28
N SER A 126 23.70 -7.81 -6.96
CA SER A 126 22.50 -8.18 -6.20
C SER A 126 21.98 -7.08 -5.27
N THR A 127 22.69 -5.96 -5.16
CA THR A 127 22.29 -4.86 -4.27
C THR A 127 21.04 -4.17 -4.80
N ILE A 128 20.08 -3.95 -3.91
CA ILE A 128 18.89 -3.15 -4.17
C ILE A 128 18.98 -1.89 -3.33
N ILE A 129 18.87 -0.73 -3.96
CA ILE A 129 18.79 0.55 -3.27
C ILE A 129 17.33 0.79 -2.91
N THR A 130 17.04 0.96 -1.62
CA THR A 130 15.74 1.43 -1.13
C THR A 130 15.89 2.82 -0.54
N LEU A 131 14.80 3.45 -0.09
CA LEU A 131 14.87 4.79 0.46
C LEU A 131 14.80 4.77 1.99
N LYS A 132 15.51 5.68 2.65
CA LYS A 132 15.30 5.93 4.08
C LYS A 132 13.84 6.28 4.34
N ASN A 133 13.32 5.87 5.48
CA ASN A 133 11.93 5.98 5.88
C ASN A 133 10.94 5.13 5.05
N SER A 134 11.38 4.30 4.11
CA SER A 134 10.51 3.37 3.39
C SER A 134 9.97 2.26 4.29
N PHE A 135 8.90 1.59 3.82
CA PHE A 135 8.36 0.40 4.45
C PHE A 135 7.92 -0.61 3.39
N HIS A 136 8.59 -1.76 3.34
CA HIS A 136 8.34 -2.79 2.31
C HIS A 136 7.81 -4.12 2.85
N GLY A 137 7.69 -4.28 4.17
CA GLY A 137 7.09 -5.47 4.78
C GLY A 137 7.77 -5.93 6.07
N ARG A 138 7.33 -7.10 6.57
CA ARG A 138 7.75 -7.71 7.84
C ARG A 138 8.37 -9.10 7.68
N THR A 139 8.54 -9.62 6.47
CA THR A 139 9.35 -10.82 6.22
C THR A 139 10.83 -10.47 6.38
N ILE A 140 11.69 -11.47 6.58
CA ILE A 140 13.11 -11.23 6.84
C ILE A 140 13.77 -10.36 5.76
N THR A 141 13.46 -10.62 4.47
CA THR A 141 14.03 -9.84 3.36
C THR A 141 13.38 -8.48 3.21
N THR A 142 12.06 -8.38 3.27
CA THR A 142 11.37 -7.09 3.19
C THR A 142 11.60 -6.21 4.41
N LEU A 143 11.91 -6.81 5.58
CA LEU A 143 12.36 -6.09 6.75
C LEU A 143 13.73 -5.43 6.49
N ALA A 144 14.67 -6.19 5.90
CA ALA A 144 15.97 -5.66 5.50
C ALA A 144 15.85 -4.58 4.39
N ALA A 145 14.86 -4.68 3.50
CA ALA A 145 14.58 -3.66 2.47
C ALA A 145 13.96 -2.38 3.05
N THR A 146 13.31 -2.45 4.22
CA THR A 146 12.66 -1.31 4.88
C THR A 146 13.70 -0.35 5.44
N GLY A 147 13.72 0.90 4.96
CA GLY A 147 14.73 1.91 5.31
C GLY A 147 14.47 2.63 6.63
N GLN A 148 14.11 1.91 7.70
CA GLN A 148 13.85 2.45 9.03
C GLN A 148 14.60 1.66 10.09
N ASP A 149 15.60 2.26 10.71
CA ASP A 149 16.49 1.63 11.69
C ASP A 149 15.75 0.98 12.87
N VAL A 150 14.60 1.54 13.26
CA VAL A 150 13.77 1.00 14.34
C VAL A 150 13.34 -0.46 14.10
N PHE A 151 13.35 -0.94 12.87
CA PHE A 151 13.04 -2.33 12.53
C PHE A 151 14.26 -3.24 12.39
N HIS A 152 15.47 -2.71 12.50
CA HIS A 152 16.73 -3.42 12.25
C HIS A 152 17.46 -3.85 13.54
N HIS A 153 16.84 -3.73 14.71
CA HIS A 153 17.46 -4.10 15.99
C HIS A 153 17.28 -5.57 16.36
N ASP A 154 16.23 -6.19 15.83
CA ASP A 154 15.88 -7.60 16.09
C ASP A 154 16.00 -8.43 14.80
N PHE A 155 15.88 -9.76 14.95
CA PHE A 155 15.83 -10.73 13.82
C PHE A 155 17.14 -10.80 13.02
N LEU A 156 18.25 -10.57 13.68
CA LEU A 156 19.58 -10.62 13.06
C LEU A 156 20.02 -12.07 12.78
N PRO A 157 20.83 -12.31 11.69
CA PRO A 157 21.31 -11.31 10.75
C PRO A 157 20.24 -10.89 9.75
N LEU A 158 20.23 -9.62 9.35
CA LEU A 158 19.37 -9.15 8.26
C LEU A 158 19.83 -9.73 6.92
N THR A 159 18.92 -9.84 5.97
CA THR A 159 19.25 -10.20 4.59
C THR A 159 20.17 -9.14 3.99
N GLU A 160 21.34 -9.55 3.49
CA GLU A 160 22.33 -8.67 2.86
C GLU A 160 21.85 -8.15 1.48
N GLY A 161 22.54 -7.12 0.99
CA GLY A 161 22.37 -6.55 -0.35
C GLY A 161 21.29 -5.45 -0.40
N PHE A 162 21.14 -4.69 0.68
CA PHE A 162 20.34 -3.47 0.71
C PHE A 162 21.18 -2.28 1.15
N VAL A 163 20.99 -1.14 0.47
CA VAL A 163 21.54 0.17 0.86
C VAL A 163 20.42 1.22 0.75
N TYR A 164 20.52 2.30 1.53
CA TYR A 164 19.40 3.22 1.74
C TYR A 164 19.79 4.62 1.28
N ALA A 165 19.14 5.10 0.21
CA ALA A 165 19.29 6.46 -0.29
C ALA A 165 18.43 7.47 0.48
N GLU A 166 18.92 8.71 0.58
CA GLU A 166 18.09 9.82 1.06
C GLU A 166 16.96 10.11 0.07
N PRO A 167 15.68 10.17 0.51
CA PRO A 167 14.58 10.55 -0.37
C PRO A 167 14.78 11.99 -0.88
N ASN A 168 14.44 12.22 -2.15
CA ASN A 168 14.57 13.50 -2.84
C ASN A 168 16.02 14.02 -3.02
N ASP A 169 17.02 13.13 -2.87
CA ASP A 169 18.42 13.43 -3.16
C ASP A 169 18.96 12.54 -4.30
N LEU A 170 18.93 13.07 -5.54
CA LEU A 170 19.47 12.37 -6.72
C LEU A 170 21.00 12.23 -6.69
N ALA A 171 21.72 13.11 -6.01
CA ALA A 171 23.16 13.01 -5.90
C ALA A 171 23.56 11.83 -5.00
N ASP A 172 22.86 11.64 -3.88
CA ASP A 172 23.05 10.48 -3.02
C ASP A 172 22.68 9.17 -3.73
N LEU A 173 21.56 9.14 -4.46
CA LEU A 173 21.17 7.98 -5.25
C LEU A 173 22.23 7.63 -6.32
N ALA A 174 22.73 8.63 -7.06
CA ALA A 174 23.77 8.42 -8.07
C ALA A 174 25.08 7.93 -7.46
N ARG A 175 25.48 8.47 -6.30
CA ARG A 175 26.65 8.01 -5.53
C ARG A 175 26.51 6.52 -5.14
N LEU A 176 25.36 6.15 -4.56
CA LEU A 176 25.12 4.76 -4.14
C LEU A 176 25.10 3.79 -5.33
N ILE A 177 24.57 4.20 -6.48
CA ILE A 177 24.63 3.41 -7.72
C ILE A 177 26.08 3.18 -8.15
N ALA A 178 26.93 4.22 -8.08
CA ALA A 178 28.34 4.12 -8.48
C ALA A 178 29.19 3.29 -7.52
N GLU A 179 28.88 3.32 -6.24
CA GLU A 179 29.64 2.62 -5.18
C GLU A 179 29.25 1.14 -5.02
N ASN A 180 28.09 0.70 -5.56
CA ASN A 180 27.56 -0.63 -5.33
C ASN A 180 27.28 -1.37 -6.65
N LYS A 181 27.32 -2.70 -6.59
CA LYS A 181 26.90 -3.58 -7.70
C LYS A 181 25.39 -3.77 -7.63
N CYS A 182 24.67 -2.83 -8.23
CA CYS A 182 23.22 -2.72 -8.08
C CYS A 182 22.43 -3.57 -9.11
N ALA A 183 21.33 -4.15 -8.62
CA ALA A 183 20.29 -4.80 -9.44
C ALA A 183 19.12 -3.83 -9.72
N ALA A 184 18.71 -3.08 -8.72
CA ALA A 184 17.50 -2.25 -8.80
C ALA A 184 17.52 -1.07 -7.81
N VAL A 185 16.65 -0.10 -8.10
CA VAL A 185 16.16 0.89 -7.13
C VAL A 185 14.69 0.56 -6.82
N MET A 186 14.32 0.52 -5.55
CA MET A 186 12.96 0.25 -5.09
C MET A 186 12.45 1.41 -4.25
N MET A 187 11.25 1.91 -4.57
CA MET A 187 10.66 3.06 -3.88
C MET A 187 9.14 2.98 -3.76
N GLU A 188 8.62 3.60 -2.72
CA GLU A 188 7.23 4.08 -2.64
C GLU A 188 7.21 5.51 -3.18
N VAL A 189 6.36 5.86 -4.14
CA VAL A 189 6.24 7.25 -4.62
C VAL A 189 5.58 8.17 -3.58
N VAL A 190 4.89 7.57 -2.59
CA VAL A 190 4.47 8.22 -1.35
C VAL A 190 4.81 7.28 -0.21
N GLN A 191 5.76 7.63 0.64
CA GLN A 191 6.16 6.83 1.79
C GLN A 191 5.05 6.84 2.85
N GLY A 192 4.32 5.73 2.97
CA GLY A 192 3.16 5.63 3.86
C GLY A 192 3.52 5.64 5.33
N GLU A 193 4.26 4.66 5.76
CA GLU A 193 4.73 4.50 7.15
C GLU A 193 5.81 5.54 7.50
N GLY A 194 6.47 6.10 6.49
CA GLY A 194 7.44 7.18 6.61
C GLY A 194 6.87 8.55 6.98
N GLY A 195 5.54 8.67 7.23
CA GLY A 195 4.89 9.92 7.62
C GLY A 195 4.07 10.55 6.48
N VAL A 196 3.59 9.76 5.53
CA VAL A 196 2.82 10.18 4.35
C VAL A 196 3.58 11.28 3.58
N MET A 197 4.76 10.91 3.08
CA MET A 197 5.67 11.82 2.39
C MET A 197 5.74 11.49 0.90
N PRO A 198 5.12 12.30 0.03
CA PRO A 198 5.31 12.19 -1.42
C PRO A 198 6.77 12.48 -1.79
N LEU A 199 7.29 11.73 -2.74
CA LEU A 199 8.54 12.07 -3.40
C LEU A 199 8.32 13.20 -4.41
N ASP A 200 9.35 14.02 -4.61
CA ASP A 200 9.32 15.08 -5.59
C ASP A 200 9.29 14.52 -7.03
N GLU A 201 8.54 15.16 -7.91
CA GLU A 201 8.42 14.73 -9.31
C GLU A 201 9.78 14.66 -10.00
N ALA A 202 10.64 15.66 -9.76
CA ALA A 202 12.00 15.70 -10.30
C ALA A 202 12.83 14.51 -9.81
N TYR A 203 12.66 14.10 -8.55
CA TYR A 203 13.36 12.95 -7.98
C TYR A 203 12.88 11.63 -8.61
N VAL A 204 11.57 11.39 -8.69
CA VAL A 204 11.01 10.15 -9.26
C VAL A 204 11.43 9.99 -10.72
N LYS A 205 11.34 11.07 -11.53
CA LYS A 205 11.79 11.06 -12.93
C LYS A 205 13.31 10.90 -13.06
N GLY A 206 14.07 11.56 -12.19
CA GLY A 206 15.52 11.44 -12.13
C GLY A 206 15.98 10.03 -11.75
N ALA A 207 15.35 9.41 -10.77
CA ALA A 207 15.63 8.04 -10.35
C ALA A 207 15.33 7.04 -11.49
N ALA A 208 14.19 7.20 -12.19
CA ALA A 208 13.87 6.39 -13.35
C ALA A 208 14.93 6.51 -14.46
N LYS A 209 15.40 7.74 -14.74
CA LYS A 209 16.48 8.01 -15.67
C LYS A 209 17.80 7.37 -15.26
N LEU A 210 18.19 7.51 -13.97
CA LEU A 210 19.41 6.88 -13.45
C LEU A 210 19.34 5.35 -13.56
N CYS A 211 18.19 4.74 -13.29
CA CYS A 211 18.00 3.30 -13.51
C CYS A 211 18.24 2.92 -14.97
N GLN A 212 17.66 3.66 -15.90
CA GLN A 212 17.84 3.41 -17.35
C GLN A 212 19.30 3.56 -17.78
N GLU A 213 19.97 4.62 -17.37
CA GLU A 213 21.36 4.93 -17.75
C GLU A 213 22.37 3.90 -17.20
N ASN A 214 22.07 3.30 -16.05
CA ASN A 214 22.94 2.31 -15.39
C ASN A 214 22.49 0.87 -15.56
N ASP A 215 21.51 0.60 -16.45
CA ASP A 215 20.93 -0.72 -16.68
C ASP A 215 20.48 -1.40 -15.38
N LEU A 216 19.73 -0.66 -14.57
CA LEU A 216 19.08 -1.12 -13.35
C LEU A 216 17.58 -1.25 -13.55
N LEU A 217 16.94 -2.04 -12.70
CA LEU A 217 15.49 -2.09 -12.65
C LEU A 217 14.94 -1.01 -11.73
N LEU A 218 13.81 -0.41 -12.13
CA LEU A 218 12.99 0.43 -11.26
C LEU A 218 11.83 -0.40 -10.71
N ILE A 219 11.72 -0.50 -9.38
CA ILE A 219 10.63 -1.16 -8.66
C ILE A 219 9.81 -0.09 -7.95
N CYS A 220 8.51 -0.03 -8.25
CA CYS A 220 7.56 0.81 -7.51
C CYS A 220 6.71 -0.06 -6.56
N ASP A 221 6.82 0.21 -5.27
CA ASP A 221 5.95 -0.36 -4.25
C ASP A 221 4.65 0.44 -4.17
N GLU A 222 3.59 -0.14 -4.75
CA GLU A 222 2.24 0.43 -4.82
C GLU A 222 1.28 -0.21 -3.80
N VAL A 223 1.82 -0.92 -2.81
CA VAL A 223 1.04 -1.65 -1.81
C VAL A 223 0.10 -0.73 -1.04
N GLN A 224 0.51 0.49 -0.72
CA GLN A 224 -0.35 1.41 0.03
C GLN A 224 -0.96 2.51 -0.83
N ILE A 225 -0.22 3.11 -1.76
CA ILE A 225 -0.67 4.25 -2.56
C ILE A 225 -1.45 3.84 -3.81
N GLY A 226 -1.33 2.58 -4.24
CA GLY A 226 -1.98 2.05 -5.43
C GLY A 226 -3.49 1.86 -5.31
N ASN A 227 -4.05 1.19 -6.31
CA ASN A 227 -5.45 0.80 -6.39
C ASN A 227 -6.42 1.99 -6.26
N GLY A 228 -6.14 3.07 -7.01
CA GLY A 228 -6.99 4.26 -7.08
C GLY A 228 -6.75 5.30 -6.00
N ARG A 229 -6.01 4.99 -4.94
CA ARG A 229 -5.84 5.88 -3.78
C ARG A 229 -5.17 7.21 -4.10
N SER A 230 -4.23 7.23 -5.04
CA SER A 230 -3.58 8.45 -5.52
C SER A 230 -4.47 9.35 -6.40
N GLY A 231 -5.64 8.86 -6.83
CA GLY A 231 -6.42 9.46 -7.91
C GLY A 231 -6.00 9.00 -9.32
N MET A 232 -5.06 8.06 -9.38
CA MET A 232 -4.66 7.27 -10.54
C MET A 232 -4.74 5.79 -10.15
N LEU A 233 -4.74 4.85 -11.10
CA LEU A 233 -4.76 3.43 -10.77
C LEU A 233 -3.58 3.07 -9.85
N TYR A 234 -2.37 3.53 -10.19
CA TYR A 234 -1.17 3.43 -9.37
C TYR A 234 -0.49 4.79 -9.23
N GLY A 235 0.18 5.00 -8.09
CA GLY A 235 0.79 6.28 -7.75
C GLY A 235 1.89 6.72 -8.73
N TYR A 236 2.71 5.80 -9.24
CA TYR A 236 3.77 6.09 -10.20
C TYR A 236 3.24 6.72 -11.50
N MET A 237 1.97 6.45 -11.86
CA MET A 237 1.35 7.01 -13.06
C MET A 237 1.18 8.54 -12.97
N ALA A 238 1.02 9.08 -11.74
CA ALA A 238 0.94 10.51 -11.52
C ALA A 238 2.25 11.25 -11.86
N TYR A 239 3.36 10.53 -11.87
CA TYR A 239 4.70 11.06 -12.19
C TYR A 239 5.11 10.81 -13.64
N GLY A 240 4.29 10.08 -14.41
CA GLY A 240 4.57 9.78 -15.82
C GLY A 240 5.80 8.89 -16.04
N VAL A 241 6.14 8.03 -15.06
CA VAL A 241 7.21 7.05 -15.17
C VAL A 241 6.63 5.64 -15.41
N GLN A 242 7.40 4.77 -16.04
CA GLN A 242 7.04 3.36 -16.22
C GLN A 242 8.08 2.49 -15.51
N PRO A 243 7.75 1.89 -14.36
CA PRO A 243 8.65 0.97 -13.67
C PRO A 243 8.79 -0.37 -14.39
N ASP A 244 9.88 -1.08 -14.10
CA ASP A 244 10.11 -2.44 -14.60
C ASP A 244 9.34 -3.48 -13.78
N ILE A 245 9.11 -3.21 -12.50
CA ILE A 245 8.35 -4.08 -11.58
C ILE A 245 7.43 -3.20 -10.71
N VAL A 246 6.21 -3.66 -10.49
CA VAL A 246 5.24 -3.05 -9.56
C VAL A 246 4.77 -4.09 -8.57
N SER A 247 4.86 -3.80 -7.27
CA SER A 247 4.20 -4.59 -6.24
C SER A 247 2.91 -3.93 -5.77
N THR A 248 1.87 -4.70 -5.57
CA THR A 248 0.56 -4.19 -5.11
C THR A 248 -0.13 -5.21 -4.20
N ALA A 249 -0.96 -4.74 -3.28
CA ALA A 249 -1.76 -5.55 -2.35
C ALA A 249 -2.86 -4.69 -1.71
N LYS A 250 -3.15 -4.88 -0.42
CA LYS A 250 -4.10 -4.07 0.37
C LYS A 250 -5.41 -3.85 -0.39
N GLY A 251 -5.61 -2.66 -0.93
CA GLY A 251 -6.81 -2.30 -1.68
C GLY A 251 -7.10 -3.14 -2.93
N LEU A 252 -6.12 -3.89 -3.43
CA LEU A 252 -6.26 -4.70 -4.64
C LEU A 252 -7.47 -5.63 -4.59
N ALA A 253 -7.68 -6.35 -3.49
CA ALA A 253 -8.80 -7.28 -3.34
C ALA A 253 -9.91 -6.77 -2.40
N GLY A 254 -9.88 -5.49 -2.00
CA GLY A 254 -10.98 -4.84 -1.27
C GLY A 254 -11.31 -5.43 0.10
N GLY A 255 -10.35 -6.07 0.77
CA GLY A 255 -10.53 -6.67 2.10
C GLY A 255 -10.07 -8.14 2.19
N LEU A 256 -9.85 -8.81 1.05
CA LEU A 256 -9.31 -10.17 1.01
C LEU A 256 -7.79 -10.17 0.84
N PRO A 257 -7.07 -11.17 1.41
CA PRO A 257 -5.62 -11.25 1.30
C PRO A 257 -5.19 -11.62 -0.12
N LEU A 258 -4.64 -10.64 -0.84
CA LEU A 258 -4.07 -10.79 -2.16
C LEU A 258 -2.92 -9.80 -2.33
N GLY A 259 -1.79 -10.28 -2.83
CA GLY A 259 -0.67 -9.48 -3.32
C GLY A 259 -0.36 -9.84 -4.75
N ALA A 260 0.17 -8.90 -5.50
CA ALA A 260 0.59 -9.13 -6.88
C ALA A 260 1.92 -8.41 -7.19
N THR A 261 2.75 -9.06 -7.98
CA THR A 261 3.96 -8.49 -8.56
C THR A 261 3.80 -8.47 -10.07
N LEU A 262 3.71 -7.28 -10.63
CA LEU A 262 3.58 -7.04 -12.04
C LEU A 262 4.98 -6.93 -12.65
N LEU A 263 5.25 -7.70 -13.68
CA LEU A 263 6.53 -7.81 -14.37
C LEU A 263 6.45 -7.13 -15.74
N GLY A 264 7.32 -6.13 -15.93
CA GLY A 264 7.46 -5.42 -17.21
C GLY A 264 8.28 -6.19 -18.24
N GLU A 265 8.49 -5.56 -19.40
CA GLU A 265 9.14 -6.17 -20.56
C GLU A 265 10.49 -6.83 -20.25
N LYS A 266 11.35 -6.15 -19.48
CA LYS A 266 12.71 -6.66 -19.17
C LYS A 266 12.69 -7.93 -18.33
N VAL A 267 11.65 -8.13 -17.51
CA VAL A 267 11.61 -9.18 -16.46
C VAL A 267 10.48 -10.18 -16.60
N GLN A 268 9.63 -10.05 -17.63
CA GLN A 268 8.44 -10.88 -17.80
C GLN A 268 8.70 -12.41 -17.84
N ASN A 269 9.90 -12.82 -18.18
CA ASN A 269 10.30 -14.24 -18.30
C ASN A 269 11.40 -14.64 -17.30
N VAL A 270 11.73 -13.77 -16.33
CA VAL A 270 12.82 -14.03 -15.36
C VAL A 270 12.47 -15.14 -14.38
N LEU A 271 11.20 -15.27 -14.02
CA LEU A 271 10.70 -16.34 -13.18
C LEU A 271 10.15 -17.50 -14.03
N SER A 272 10.53 -18.72 -13.68
CA SER A 272 10.12 -19.96 -14.33
C SER A 272 9.60 -20.98 -13.31
N ALA A 273 9.08 -22.10 -13.80
CA ALA A 273 8.60 -23.17 -12.93
C ALA A 273 9.67 -23.59 -11.89
N GLY A 274 9.28 -23.61 -10.63
CA GLY A 274 10.14 -23.98 -9.50
C GLY A 274 11.00 -22.83 -8.92
N THR A 275 11.09 -21.65 -9.55
CA THR A 275 11.90 -20.55 -9.03
C THR A 275 11.19 -19.73 -7.97
N HIS A 276 9.87 -19.67 -8.01
CA HIS A 276 9.03 -19.00 -7.02
C HIS A 276 7.64 -19.64 -7.00
N GLY A 277 6.88 -19.44 -5.91
CA GLY A 277 5.54 -20.03 -5.80
C GLY A 277 4.79 -19.56 -4.54
N SER A 278 3.48 -19.81 -4.53
CA SER A 278 2.58 -19.56 -3.42
C SER A 278 1.43 -20.56 -3.48
N THR A 279 1.07 -21.16 -2.36
CA THR A 279 -0.08 -22.10 -2.28
C THR A 279 -1.41 -21.37 -2.54
N PHE A 280 -1.61 -20.20 -1.93
CA PHE A 280 -2.85 -19.44 -2.01
C PHE A 280 -2.81 -18.29 -3.01
N GLY A 281 -1.64 -17.96 -3.58
CA GLY A 281 -1.50 -16.87 -4.55
C GLY A 281 -2.38 -17.09 -5.78
N GLY A 282 -3.15 -16.08 -6.15
CA GLY A 282 -4.15 -16.18 -7.21
C GLY A 282 -5.42 -16.92 -6.80
N ASN A 283 -5.73 -16.97 -5.49
CA ASN A 283 -6.96 -17.57 -4.98
C ASN A 283 -8.18 -17.05 -5.75
N PRO A 284 -9.07 -17.93 -6.27
CA PRO A 284 -10.19 -17.52 -7.11
C PRO A 284 -11.13 -16.51 -6.45
N VAL A 285 -11.39 -16.63 -5.13
CA VAL A 285 -12.28 -15.72 -4.39
C VAL A 285 -11.64 -14.34 -4.25
N CYS A 286 -10.35 -14.31 -3.92
CA CYS A 286 -9.60 -13.05 -3.81
C CYS A 286 -9.48 -12.37 -5.19
N CYS A 287 -9.26 -13.14 -6.25
CA CYS A 287 -9.22 -12.62 -7.62
C CYS A 287 -10.57 -12.06 -8.07
N ALA A 288 -11.69 -12.69 -7.72
CA ALA A 288 -13.02 -12.16 -8.02
C ALA A 288 -13.28 -10.82 -7.32
N GLY A 289 -12.86 -10.70 -6.06
CA GLY A 289 -12.88 -9.42 -5.34
C GLY A 289 -12.04 -8.35 -6.02
N ALA A 290 -10.82 -8.70 -6.42
CA ALA A 290 -9.90 -7.79 -7.10
C ALA A 290 -10.39 -7.35 -8.49
N ILE A 291 -10.99 -8.25 -9.27
CA ILE A 291 -11.60 -7.91 -10.56
C ILE A 291 -12.70 -6.86 -10.34
N ASN A 292 -13.61 -7.08 -9.37
CA ASN A 292 -14.65 -6.11 -9.03
C ASN A 292 -14.07 -4.75 -8.64
N VAL A 293 -12.98 -4.72 -7.86
CA VAL A 293 -12.30 -3.46 -7.53
C VAL A 293 -11.76 -2.78 -8.79
N LEU A 294 -11.00 -3.48 -9.62
CA LEU A 294 -10.33 -2.88 -10.79
C LEU A 294 -11.31 -2.44 -11.89
N GLU A 295 -12.41 -3.16 -12.07
CA GLU A 295 -13.45 -2.79 -13.04
C GLU A 295 -14.18 -1.50 -12.64
N ARG A 296 -14.26 -1.19 -11.36
CA ARG A 296 -14.92 0.01 -10.79
C ARG A 296 -13.97 1.18 -10.59
N LEU A 297 -12.66 0.99 -10.73
CA LEU A 297 -11.69 2.08 -10.75
C LEU A 297 -11.67 2.71 -12.15
N ASP A 298 -12.77 3.37 -12.47
CA ASP A 298 -12.96 4.14 -13.69
C ASP A 298 -12.57 5.63 -13.51
N GLU A 299 -12.64 6.40 -14.58
CA GLU A 299 -12.28 7.81 -14.56
C GLU A 299 -13.12 8.62 -13.56
N ALA A 300 -14.42 8.33 -13.46
CA ALA A 300 -15.33 9.04 -12.55
C ALA A 300 -14.95 8.78 -11.08
N MET A 301 -14.61 7.53 -10.74
CA MET A 301 -14.12 7.17 -9.41
C MET A 301 -12.81 7.89 -9.09
N LEU A 302 -11.84 7.88 -10.01
CA LEU A 302 -10.54 8.52 -9.81
C LEU A 302 -10.64 10.04 -9.70
N GLN A 303 -11.50 10.69 -10.50
CA GLN A 303 -11.83 12.11 -10.34
C GLN A 303 -12.51 12.39 -8.99
N GLY A 304 -13.39 11.50 -8.53
CA GLY A 304 -14.00 11.57 -7.21
C GLY A 304 -12.97 11.52 -6.06
N VAL A 305 -11.91 10.72 -6.21
CA VAL A 305 -10.78 10.69 -5.27
C VAL A 305 -10.08 12.04 -5.21
N GLN A 306 -9.80 12.64 -6.37
CA GLN A 306 -9.14 13.94 -6.45
C GLN A 306 -10.00 15.05 -5.83
N ALA A 307 -11.31 15.05 -6.09
CA ALA A 307 -12.24 16.02 -5.50
C ALA A 307 -12.29 15.93 -3.97
N ARG A 308 -12.36 14.71 -3.40
CA ARG A 308 -12.32 14.48 -1.95
C ARG A 308 -10.98 14.90 -1.35
N SER A 309 -9.90 14.61 -2.03
CA SER A 309 -8.54 15.04 -1.62
C SER A 309 -8.44 16.57 -1.58
N ALA A 310 -8.92 17.25 -2.62
CA ALA A 310 -8.92 18.70 -2.69
C ALA A 310 -9.74 19.32 -1.54
N TYR A 311 -10.92 18.75 -1.27
CA TYR A 311 -11.76 19.17 -0.14
C TYR A 311 -11.02 19.04 1.19
N ILE A 312 -10.42 17.88 1.49
CA ILE A 312 -9.68 17.68 2.75
C ILE A 312 -8.53 18.68 2.86
N LYS A 313 -7.75 18.87 1.80
CA LYS A 313 -6.64 19.83 1.78
C LYS A 313 -7.13 21.26 2.00
N GLN A 314 -8.20 21.67 1.34
CA GLN A 314 -8.79 23.00 1.50
C GLN A 314 -9.24 23.26 2.93
N GLU A 315 -9.90 22.28 3.56
CA GLU A 315 -10.46 22.42 4.91
C GLU A 315 -9.39 22.40 6.02
N LEU A 316 -8.30 21.67 5.83
CA LEU A 316 -7.28 21.47 6.86
C LEU A 316 -6.06 22.38 6.71
N THR A 317 -5.73 22.86 5.50
CA THR A 317 -4.59 23.76 5.33
C THR A 317 -4.87 25.11 5.97
N GLY A 318 -4.02 25.50 6.92
CA GLY A 318 -4.19 26.72 7.69
C GLY A 318 -5.26 26.67 8.78
N ALA A 319 -5.90 25.53 9.02
CA ALA A 319 -6.80 25.35 10.15
C ALA A 319 -6.04 25.44 11.47
N LYS A 320 -6.67 25.96 12.50
CA LYS A 320 -6.06 26.12 13.82
C LYS A 320 -5.56 24.78 14.36
N GLY A 321 -4.30 24.72 14.80
CA GLY A 321 -3.64 23.53 15.30
C GLY A 321 -3.12 22.57 14.21
N VAL A 322 -3.27 22.93 12.92
CA VAL A 322 -2.71 22.19 11.78
C VAL A 322 -1.49 22.94 11.22
N ILE A 323 -0.33 22.29 11.24
CA ILE A 323 0.94 22.84 10.71
C ILE A 323 1.01 22.64 9.19
N GLY A 324 0.55 21.49 8.69
CA GLY A 324 0.62 21.17 7.27
C GLY A 324 -0.12 19.91 6.89
N VAL A 325 -0.36 19.79 5.59
CA VAL A 325 -1.00 18.62 4.96
C VAL A 325 -0.10 18.10 3.86
N SER A 326 0.26 16.83 3.91
CA SER A 326 1.08 16.15 2.89
C SER A 326 0.31 14.97 2.28
N GLY A 327 0.79 14.46 1.15
CA GLY A 327 0.22 13.26 0.54
C GLY A 327 -0.37 13.48 -0.85
N LEU A 328 -0.85 12.39 -1.45
CA LEU A 328 -1.40 12.33 -2.80
C LEU A 328 -2.74 11.60 -2.78
N GLY A 329 -3.74 12.14 -3.48
CA GLY A 329 -5.08 11.58 -3.49
C GLY A 329 -5.66 11.45 -2.08
N LEU A 330 -6.21 10.29 -1.74
CA LEU A 330 -6.77 9.97 -0.42
C LEU A 330 -5.78 9.20 0.48
N MET A 331 -4.50 9.47 0.35
CA MET A 331 -3.45 9.11 1.28
C MET A 331 -2.84 10.41 1.81
N LEU A 332 -3.36 10.91 2.93
CA LEU A 332 -3.03 12.22 3.46
C LEU A 332 -2.46 12.13 4.88
N GLY A 333 -1.42 12.91 5.13
CA GLY A 333 -0.78 13.10 6.43
C GLY A 333 -1.03 14.52 6.94
N ILE A 334 -1.52 14.65 8.15
CA ILE A 334 -1.81 15.94 8.78
C ILE A 334 -0.82 16.15 9.92
N GLN A 335 0.08 17.11 9.74
CA GLN A 335 1.00 17.56 10.77
C GLN A 335 0.26 18.51 11.72
N THR A 336 0.35 18.27 13.01
CA THR A 336 -0.40 19.02 14.03
C THR A 336 0.51 19.60 15.09
N GLU A 337 0.09 20.71 15.73
CA GLU A 337 0.81 21.33 16.84
C GLU A 337 0.82 20.42 18.09
N LYS A 338 -0.29 19.72 18.32
CA LYS A 338 -0.44 18.75 19.41
C LYS A 338 0.06 17.38 18.99
N ASN A 339 0.30 16.51 19.97
CA ASN A 339 0.67 15.12 19.72
C ASN A 339 -0.44 14.38 18.93
N ALA A 340 -0.06 13.74 17.85
CA ALA A 340 -1.00 13.01 16.98
C ALA A 340 -1.78 11.93 17.75
N ALA A 341 -1.17 11.25 18.73
CA ALA A 341 -1.85 10.22 19.51
C ALA A 341 -2.99 10.77 20.35
N ASP A 342 -2.84 11.98 20.92
CA ASP A 342 -3.88 12.63 21.71
C ASP A 342 -5.05 13.06 20.82
N ILE A 343 -4.75 13.58 19.63
CA ILE A 343 -5.80 13.96 18.65
C ILE A 343 -6.54 12.71 18.15
N ILE A 344 -5.84 11.60 17.89
CA ILE A 344 -6.46 10.33 17.50
C ILE A 344 -7.43 9.84 18.59
N ALA A 345 -7.03 9.93 19.86
CA ALA A 345 -7.88 9.56 20.98
C ALA A 345 -9.13 10.46 21.04
N ALA A 346 -8.97 11.77 20.93
CA ALA A 346 -10.08 12.73 20.92
C ALA A 346 -11.03 12.52 19.72
N CYS A 347 -10.50 12.27 18.52
CA CYS A 347 -11.30 11.95 17.33
C CYS A 347 -12.14 10.68 17.54
N ARG A 348 -11.52 9.62 18.11
CA ARG A 348 -12.21 8.36 18.41
C ARG A 348 -13.35 8.55 19.42
N GLU A 349 -13.14 9.36 20.46
CA GLU A 349 -14.21 9.71 21.40
C GLU A 349 -15.38 10.43 20.72
N LYS A 350 -15.10 11.22 19.69
CA LYS A 350 -16.10 11.92 18.88
C LYS A 350 -16.62 11.13 17.68
N GLY A 351 -16.29 9.82 17.60
CA GLY A 351 -16.82 8.93 16.54
C GLY A 351 -16.09 9.03 15.20
N VAL A 352 -14.82 9.40 15.18
CA VAL A 352 -14.00 9.38 13.96
C VAL A 352 -12.73 8.55 14.20
N LEU A 353 -12.51 7.53 13.35
CA LEU A 353 -11.33 6.68 13.40
C LEU A 353 -10.28 7.18 12.41
N VAL A 354 -9.15 7.61 12.94
CA VAL A 354 -7.95 7.98 12.20
C VAL A 354 -6.76 7.22 12.77
N ILE A 355 -5.68 7.08 12.01
CA ILE A 355 -4.48 6.37 12.43
C ILE A 355 -3.25 7.28 12.38
N LYS A 356 -2.14 6.78 12.90
CA LYS A 356 -0.88 7.50 12.96
C LYS A 356 0.07 7.06 11.84
N ALA A 357 0.87 7.99 11.31
CA ALA A 357 2.08 7.71 10.56
C ALA A 357 3.19 8.62 11.11
N LYS A 358 4.13 8.03 11.85
CA LYS A 358 5.13 8.77 12.66
C LYS A 358 4.43 9.78 13.59
N ASP A 359 4.63 11.06 13.37
CA ASP A 359 4.09 12.17 14.16
C ASP A 359 2.83 12.83 13.58
N LYS A 360 2.33 12.30 12.45
CA LYS A 360 1.15 12.82 11.74
C LYS A 360 -0.09 11.97 11.96
N LEU A 361 -1.27 12.59 11.85
CA LEU A 361 -2.49 11.86 11.58
C LEU A 361 -2.45 11.36 10.14
N ARG A 362 -2.84 10.12 9.90
CA ARG A 362 -2.96 9.55 8.55
C ARG A 362 -4.41 9.29 8.21
N LEU A 363 -4.85 9.84 7.09
CA LEU A 363 -6.20 9.67 6.54
C LEU A 363 -6.14 8.81 5.30
N LEU A 364 -6.90 7.72 5.32
CA LEU A 364 -7.04 6.71 4.27
C LEU A 364 -8.52 6.32 4.10
N PRO A 365 -9.45 7.28 3.88
CA PRO A 365 -10.88 6.96 3.77
C PRO A 365 -11.16 6.05 2.57
N ALA A 366 -12.35 5.43 2.54
CA ALA A 366 -12.83 4.76 1.34
C ALA A 366 -12.86 5.74 0.16
N LEU A 367 -12.53 5.26 -1.06
CA LEU A 367 -12.42 6.13 -2.24
C LEU A 367 -13.75 6.82 -2.58
N ASN A 368 -14.84 6.14 -2.25
CA ASN A 368 -16.22 6.59 -2.48
C ASN A 368 -16.90 7.14 -1.23
N ILE A 369 -16.17 7.46 -0.16
CA ILE A 369 -16.78 8.01 1.05
C ILE A 369 -17.76 9.13 0.69
N PRO A 370 -19.03 9.12 1.20
CA PRO A 370 -19.98 10.19 0.98
C PRO A 370 -19.47 11.53 1.50
N MET A 371 -19.70 12.61 0.74
CA MET A 371 -19.16 13.92 1.08
C MET A 371 -19.71 14.48 2.40
N ASP A 372 -20.92 14.15 2.79
CA ASP A 372 -21.50 14.53 4.07
C ASP A 372 -20.80 13.84 5.26
N GLN A 373 -20.46 12.56 5.11
CA GLN A 373 -19.70 11.82 6.13
C GLN A 373 -18.26 12.34 6.20
N LEU A 374 -17.64 12.60 5.04
CA LEU A 374 -16.30 13.19 4.98
C LEU A 374 -16.28 14.57 5.66
N ALA A 375 -17.24 15.43 5.36
CA ALA A 375 -17.34 16.76 5.94
C ALA A 375 -17.50 16.70 7.48
N LYS A 376 -18.35 15.81 7.99
CA LYS A 376 -18.50 15.57 9.44
C LYS A 376 -17.18 15.14 10.08
N ALA A 377 -16.48 14.17 9.46
CA ALA A 377 -15.22 13.68 9.99
C ALA A 377 -14.14 14.78 10.00
N ILE A 378 -14.03 15.57 8.94
CA ILE A 378 -13.07 16.67 8.85
C ILE A 378 -13.39 17.78 9.88
N ALA A 379 -14.66 18.08 10.12
CA ALA A 379 -15.06 19.03 11.16
C ALA A 379 -14.60 18.57 12.57
N VAL A 380 -14.77 17.28 12.88
CA VAL A 380 -14.27 16.67 14.13
C VAL A 380 -12.75 16.78 14.24
N ILE A 381 -12.02 16.47 13.16
CA ILE A 381 -10.55 16.58 13.17
C ILE A 381 -10.11 18.01 13.43
N LYS A 382 -10.73 18.99 12.76
CA LYS A 382 -10.47 20.45 12.99
C LYS A 382 -10.69 20.83 14.45
N GLU A 383 -11.80 20.40 15.03
CA GLU A 383 -12.13 20.68 16.43
C GLU A 383 -11.08 20.08 17.38
N CYS A 384 -10.67 18.82 17.16
CA CYS A 384 -9.66 18.16 17.99
C CYS A 384 -8.27 18.79 17.84
N CYS A 385 -7.92 19.30 16.68
CA CYS A 385 -6.67 20.02 16.46
C CYS A 385 -6.68 21.39 17.17
N ALA A 386 -7.80 22.12 17.12
CA ALA A 386 -7.92 23.49 17.63
C ALA A 386 -8.03 23.59 19.15
N GLY A 387 -8.69 22.61 19.78
CA GLY A 387 -9.00 22.59 21.22
C GLY A 387 -8.04 21.85 22.04
#